data_531b60df47e4020c8ff304f1ca73ccb0
#
_entry.id   531b60df47e4020c8ff304f1ca73ccb0
#
_cell.length_a   1.000
_cell.length_b   1.000
_cell.length_c   1.000
_cell.angle_alpha   90.00
_cell.angle_beta   90.00
_cell.angle_gamma   90.00
#
_symmetry.space_group_name_H-M   'P 1'
#
loop_
_entity.id
_entity.type
_entity.pdbx_description
1 polymer ?
#
loop_
_entity_poly.entity_id
_entity_poly.type
_entity_poly.pdbx_seq_one_letter_code
_entity_poly.pdbx_strand_id
1 'polypeptide(L)'
;MKTGKTSIGTVRRNTVKARLILFSVLAIALIVCSFISEYLTPYDPYLQNLDIAKQAPTKAHPLGTDRYGRDMLSRVIAGSRASIFSTLLLVAVITALGTAVGVTCGWVGGLTDTVLMRVSDVFLAVPGLVFALAVAGVLGGGLQNAIIALAAISWPKYARIARSQTLAQKETQWMKAVRLSGSGTGKIILKHILPNIIGPVLVTAMLDIGTMMMELAALSFLGLGAKPPIPEWGSMMSDTRSLMTTSPWITFSPGIAIFISVMIFNLLGDTIRDYADPKSRR
;
A
#
# COMPACT_ATOMS: atom_id res chain seq x y z
N MET A 1 -2.54 -3.85 -47.86
CA MET A 1 -3.04 -3.02 -46.74
C MET A 1 -2.73 -3.65 -45.37
N LYS A 2 -1.45 -3.98 -45.05
CA LYS A 2 -1.02 -4.67 -43.80
C LYS A 2 0.03 -3.90 -42.96
N THR A 3 0.49 -2.75 -43.38
CA THR A 3 1.62 -2.03 -42.77
C THR A 3 1.25 -1.05 -41.64
N GLY A 4 -0.02 -0.71 -41.46
CA GLY A 4 -0.45 0.30 -40.46
C GLY A 4 -0.64 -0.28 -39.03
N LYS A 5 -0.96 -1.58 -38.85
CA LYS A 5 -1.24 -2.17 -37.55
C LYS A 5 -0.01 -2.47 -36.70
N THR A 6 1.13 -2.72 -37.33
CA THR A 6 2.40 -3.05 -36.62
C THR A 6 3.07 -1.82 -35.99
N SER A 7 2.91 -0.64 -36.60
CA SER A 7 3.47 0.64 -36.10
C SER A 7 2.77 1.12 -34.81
N ILE A 8 1.45 0.99 -34.73
CA ILE A 8 0.65 1.45 -33.58
C ILE A 8 0.92 0.59 -32.33
N GLY A 9 1.07 -0.72 -32.50
CA GLY A 9 1.37 -1.64 -31.39
C GLY A 9 2.75 -1.42 -30.78
N THR A 10 3.76 -1.14 -31.60
CA THR A 10 5.14 -0.86 -31.14
C THR A 10 5.24 0.49 -30.42
N VAL A 11 4.58 1.53 -30.89
CA VAL A 11 4.54 2.85 -30.23
C VAL A 11 3.86 2.75 -28.87
N ARG A 12 2.71 2.07 -28.78
CA ARG A 12 2.00 1.87 -27.51
C ARG A 12 2.84 1.08 -26.48
N ARG A 13 3.58 0.07 -26.92
CA ARG A 13 4.45 -0.74 -26.05
C ARG A 13 5.64 0.07 -25.52
N ASN A 14 6.24 0.93 -26.33
CA ASN A 14 7.35 1.77 -25.91
C ASN A 14 6.89 2.83 -24.90
N THR A 15 5.70 3.40 -25.05
CA THR A 15 5.12 4.34 -24.08
C THR A 15 4.80 3.66 -22.74
N VAL A 16 4.27 2.43 -22.71
CA VAL A 16 4.01 1.69 -21.47
C VAL A 16 5.33 1.35 -20.76
N LYS A 17 6.36 0.92 -21.49
CA LYS A 17 7.69 0.66 -20.90
C LYS A 17 8.32 1.93 -20.33
N ALA A 18 8.27 3.05 -21.06
CA ALA A 18 8.81 4.32 -20.57
C ALA A 18 8.11 4.78 -19.30
N ARG A 19 6.77 4.68 -19.22
CA ARG A 19 5.99 4.97 -18.00
C ARG A 19 6.37 4.04 -16.85
N LEU A 20 6.52 2.74 -17.13
CA LEU A 20 6.93 1.75 -16.11
C LEU A 20 8.29 2.11 -15.51
N ILE A 21 9.27 2.42 -16.35
CA ILE A 21 10.60 2.84 -15.88
C ILE A 21 10.49 4.12 -15.06
N LEU A 22 9.78 5.13 -15.55
CA LEU A 22 9.62 6.42 -14.87
C LEU A 22 9.01 6.25 -13.47
N PHE A 23 7.85 5.59 -13.37
CA PHE A 23 7.17 5.43 -12.08
C PHE A 23 7.88 4.46 -11.15
N SER A 24 8.58 3.44 -11.68
CA SER A 24 9.45 2.58 -10.87
C SER A 24 10.61 3.37 -10.27
N VAL A 25 11.26 4.22 -11.06
CA VAL A 25 12.35 5.09 -10.56
C VAL A 25 11.83 6.04 -9.49
N LEU A 26 10.68 6.68 -9.71
CA LEU A 26 10.06 7.59 -8.73
C LEU A 26 9.69 6.86 -7.43
N ALA A 27 9.08 5.67 -7.52
CA ALA A 27 8.72 4.89 -6.35
C ALA A 27 9.96 4.39 -5.58
N ILE A 28 10.99 3.92 -6.29
CA ILE A 28 12.26 3.52 -5.68
C ILE A 28 12.93 4.73 -5.02
N ALA A 29 12.97 5.89 -5.69
CA ALA A 29 13.51 7.11 -5.11
C ALA A 29 12.76 7.51 -3.83
N LEU A 30 11.43 7.44 -3.82
CA LEU A 30 10.60 7.69 -2.64
C LEU A 30 10.95 6.73 -1.48
N ILE A 31 11.06 5.43 -1.77
CA ILE A 31 11.40 4.42 -0.76
C ILE A 31 12.81 4.64 -0.22
N VAL A 32 13.79 4.91 -1.10
CA VAL A 32 15.18 5.19 -0.70
C VAL A 32 15.25 6.48 0.13
N CYS A 33 14.64 7.57 -0.33
CA CYS A 33 14.57 8.82 0.44
C CYS A 33 13.93 8.61 1.81
N SER A 34 12.87 7.80 1.90
CA SER A 34 12.24 7.47 3.18
C SER A 34 13.13 6.62 4.09
N PHE A 35 13.93 5.71 3.51
CA PHE A 35 14.88 4.89 4.26
C PHE A 35 16.00 5.73 4.89
N ILE A 36 16.53 6.68 4.12
CA ILE A 36 17.62 7.59 4.56
C ILE A 36 17.08 8.93 5.08
N SER A 37 15.79 9.02 5.39
CA SER A 37 15.12 10.29 5.76
C SER A 37 15.80 11.02 6.91
N GLU A 38 16.35 10.30 7.88
CA GLU A 38 17.08 10.86 9.02
C GLU A 38 18.32 11.71 8.61
N TYR A 39 18.96 11.34 7.48
CA TYR A 39 20.12 12.06 6.94
C TYR A 39 19.73 13.19 5.99
N LEU A 40 18.49 13.23 5.53
CA LEU A 40 17.98 14.23 4.57
C LEU A 40 17.31 15.42 5.25
N THR A 41 17.07 15.35 6.56
CA THR A 41 16.43 16.44 7.30
C THR A 41 17.38 17.62 7.49
N PRO A 42 16.98 18.85 7.07
CA PRO A 42 17.81 20.05 7.31
C PRO A 42 18.00 20.39 8.78
N TYR A 43 17.00 20.09 9.60
CA TYR A 43 16.98 20.30 11.04
C TYR A 43 16.55 19.02 11.76
N ASP A 44 16.82 18.92 13.07
CA ASP A 44 16.28 17.85 13.91
C ASP A 44 14.73 17.94 13.92
N PRO A 45 14.00 16.93 13.43
CA PRO A 45 12.54 16.95 13.35
C PRO A 45 11.84 16.93 14.72
N TYR A 46 12.58 16.71 15.80
CA TYR A 46 12.06 16.65 17.17
C TYR A 46 12.40 17.91 18.00
N LEU A 47 13.40 18.68 17.59
CA LEU A 47 13.83 19.88 18.30
C LEU A 47 12.73 20.94 18.30
N GLN A 48 12.30 21.35 19.49
CA GLN A 48 11.28 22.37 19.70
C GLN A 48 11.91 23.74 19.93
N ASN A 49 11.35 24.77 19.29
CA ASN A 49 11.73 26.17 19.50
C ASN A 49 10.45 27.04 19.48
N LEU A 50 9.92 27.36 20.65
CA LEU A 50 8.68 28.09 20.78
C LEU A 50 8.71 29.53 20.26
N ASP A 51 9.92 30.14 20.15
CA ASP A 51 10.09 31.51 19.64
C ASP A 51 9.69 31.63 18.17
N ILE A 52 9.79 30.53 17.41
CA ILE A 52 9.41 30.45 16.00
C ILE A 52 8.17 29.58 15.77
N ALA A 53 7.34 29.38 16.81
CA ALA A 53 6.12 28.59 16.69
C ALA A 53 5.15 29.17 15.65
N LYS A 54 4.61 28.31 14.77
CA LYS A 54 3.65 28.66 13.70
C LYS A 54 4.20 29.69 12.71
N GLN A 55 5.51 29.78 12.54
CA GLN A 55 6.11 30.69 11.57
C GLN A 55 5.74 30.26 10.15
N ALA A 56 5.34 31.23 9.33
CA ALA A 56 5.05 31.01 7.92
C ALA A 56 6.31 30.56 7.15
N PRO A 57 6.17 29.98 5.96
CA PRO A 57 7.30 29.59 5.13
C PRO A 57 8.31 30.71 4.93
N THR A 58 9.59 30.41 5.16
CA THR A 58 10.73 31.31 5.02
C THR A 58 11.88 30.60 4.30
N LYS A 59 12.96 31.32 3.98
CA LYS A 59 14.16 30.68 3.40
C LYS A 59 14.82 29.68 4.35
N ALA A 60 14.78 29.93 5.67
CA ALA A 60 15.30 29.02 6.69
C ALA A 60 14.36 27.81 6.89
N HIS A 61 13.05 28.03 6.86
CA HIS A 61 12.02 27.02 7.06
C HIS A 61 11.08 27.00 5.84
N PRO A 62 11.41 26.28 4.75
CA PRO A 62 10.67 26.35 3.48
C PRO A 62 9.19 25.94 3.56
N LEU A 63 8.83 25.06 4.50
CA LEU A 63 7.44 24.68 4.80
C LEU A 63 6.94 25.28 6.13
N GLY A 64 7.67 26.29 6.68
CA GLY A 64 7.36 26.90 7.96
C GLY A 64 7.62 25.99 9.15
N THR A 65 7.07 26.36 10.30
CA THR A 65 7.21 25.62 11.56
C THR A 65 5.85 25.24 12.15
N ASP A 66 5.83 24.19 12.96
CA ASP A 66 4.60 23.72 13.60
C ASP A 66 4.27 24.50 14.90
N ARG A 67 3.25 24.06 15.63
CA ARG A 67 2.83 24.68 16.90
C ARG A 67 3.88 24.66 18.02
N TYR A 68 4.91 23.80 17.87
CA TYR A 68 6.04 23.69 18.79
C TYR A 68 7.32 24.31 18.24
N GLY A 69 7.24 24.99 17.07
CA GLY A 69 8.38 25.58 16.40
C GLY A 69 9.32 24.56 15.75
N ARG A 70 8.87 23.32 15.51
CA ARG A 70 9.65 22.30 14.80
C ARG A 70 9.57 22.54 13.29
N ASP A 71 10.67 22.33 12.59
CA ASP A 71 10.73 22.52 11.14
C ASP A 71 9.82 21.52 10.39
N MET A 72 8.86 22.06 9.63
CA MET A 72 7.88 21.24 8.92
C MET A 72 8.48 20.43 7.77
N LEU A 73 9.49 20.96 7.05
CA LEU A 73 10.16 20.21 5.99
C LEU A 73 10.87 18.97 6.55
N SER A 74 11.65 19.16 7.63
CA SER A 74 12.32 18.05 8.30
C SER A 74 11.33 17.01 8.83
N ARG A 75 10.18 17.44 9.37
CA ARG A 75 9.14 16.53 9.84
C ARG A 75 8.45 15.78 8.72
N VAL A 76 8.19 16.41 7.59
CA VAL A 76 7.59 15.74 6.40
C VAL A 76 8.57 14.70 5.85
N ILE A 77 9.86 15.03 5.75
CA ILE A 77 10.90 14.09 5.31
C ILE A 77 11.00 12.91 6.29
N ALA A 78 11.15 13.16 7.58
CA ALA A 78 11.25 12.12 8.60
C ALA A 78 9.98 11.26 8.67
N GLY A 79 8.80 11.88 8.54
CA GLY A 79 7.49 11.22 8.56
C GLY A 79 7.27 10.26 7.39
N SER A 80 7.99 10.44 6.27
CA SER A 80 7.93 9.53 5.13
C SER A 80 8.28 8.09 5.52
N ARG A 81 9.25 7.92 6.42
CA ARG A 81 9.66 6.59 6.91
C ARG A 81 8.50 5.85 7.56
N ALA A 82 7.83 6.48 8.53
CA ALA A 82 6.68 5.87 9.20
C ALA A 82 5.53 5.61 8.22
N SER A 83 5.15 6.59 7.40
CA SER A 83 3.99 6.49 6.51
C SER A 83 4.19 5.47 5.38
N ILE A 84 5.34 5.49 4.70
CA ILE A 84 5.58 4.60 3.54
C ILE A 84 5.84 3.16 4.00
N PHE A 85 6.74 2.95 4.98
CA PHE A 85 7.06 1.58 5.41
C PHE A 85 5.90 0.89 6.11
N SER A 86 5.07 1.64 6.87
CA SER A 86 3.86 1.07 7.47
C SER A 86 2.84 0.64 6.40
N THR A 87 2.69 1.41 5.35
CA THR A 87 1.84 1.05 4.20
C THR A 87 2.36 -0.18 3.48
N LEU A 88 3.66 -0.23 3.17
CA LEU A 88 4.27 -1.38 2.51
C LEU A 88 4.18 -2.64 3.37
N LEU A 89 4.40 -2.52 4.68
CA LEU A 89 4.22 -3.62 5.63
C LEU A 89 2.77 -4.12 5.65
N LEU A 90 1.81 -3.21 5.72
CA LEU A 90 0.39 -3.54 5.68
C LEU A 90 0.04 -4.32 4.40
N VAL A 91 0.43 -3.81 3.23
CA VAL A 91 0.17 -4.48 1.94
C VAL A 91 0.85 -5.85 1.87
N ALA A 92 2.09 -5.97 2.36
CA ALA A 92 2.77 -7.26 2.41
C ALA A 92 2.04 -8.27 3.31
N VAL A 93 1.60 -7.85 4.49
CA VAL A 93 0.86 -8.70 5.45
C VAL A 93 -0.47 -9.17 4.86
N ILE A 94 -1.31 -8.24 4.34
CA ILE A 94 -2.62 -8.61 3.77
C ILE A 94 -2.48 -9.51 2.53
N THR A 95 -1.47 -9.26 1.71
CA THR A 95 -1.18 -10.08 0.53
C THR A 95 -0.73 -11.48 0.93
N ALA A 96 0.18 -11.61 1.89
CA ALA A 96 0.68 -12.90 2.36
C ALA A 96 -0.43 -13.71 3.04
N LEU A 97 -1.16 -13.12 3.99
CA LEU A 97 -2.24 -13.78 4.72
C LEU A 97 -3.37 -14.19 3.77
N GLY A 98 -3.86 -13.26 2.95
CA GLY A 98 -4.94 -13.54 2.01
C GLY A 98 -4.54 -14.59 0.97
N THR A 99 -3.32 -14.53 0.44
CA THR A 99 -2.83 -15.55 -0.50
C THR A 99 -2.75 -16.92 0.15
N ALA A 100 -2.23 -17.02 1.37
CA ALA A 100 -2.15 -18.29 2.10
C ALA A 100 -3.54 -18.90 2.32
N VAL A 101 -4.49 -18.10 2.82
CA VAL A 101 -5.89 -18.54 3.01
C VAL A 101 -6.52 -18.93 1.67
N GLY A 102 -6.38 -18.09 0.64
CA GLY A 102 -6.99 -18.34 -0.67
C GLY A 102 -6.46 -19.58 -1.37
N VAL A 103 -5.14 -19.81 -1.33
CA VAL A 103 -4.51 -21.02 -1.85
C VAL A 103 -5.01 -22.25 -1.10
N THR A 104 -5.09 -22.19 0.23
CA THR A 104 -5.62 -23.29 1.04
C THR A 104 -7.06 -23.62 0.68
N CYS A 105 -7.92 -22.61 0.58
CA CYS A 105 -9.32 -22.77 0.16
C CYS A 105 -9.44 -23.39 -1.24
N GLY A 106 -8.72 -22.84 -2.21
CA GLY A 106 -8.78 -23.32 -3.59
C GLY A 106 -8.21 -24.74 -3.76
N TRP A 107 -7.18 -25.09 -2.99
CA TRP A 107 -6.53 -26.40 -3.06
C TRP A 107 -7.33 -27.48 -2.34
N VAL A 108 -7.64 -27.27 -1.07
CA VAL A 108 -8.35 -28.26 -0.21
C VAL A 108 -9.80 -28.39 -0.64
N GLY A 109 -10.50 -27.27 -0.80
CA GLY A 109 -11.93 -27.27 -1.13
C GLY A 109 -12.82 -27.74 0.03
N GLY A 110 -14.03 -28.17 -0.30
CA GLY A 110 -14.99 -28.76 0.67
C GLY A 110 -15.35 -27.83 1.82
N LEU A 111 -15.41 -28.37 3.04
CA LEU A 111 -15.82 -27.64 4.24
C LEU A 111 -14.84 -26.51 4.59
N THR A 112 -13.52 -26.73 4.43
CA THR A 112 -12.49 -25.71 4.69
C THR A 112 -12.72 -24.48 3.83
N ASP A 113 -12.96 -24.67 2.55
CA ASP A 113 -13.27 -23.59 1.61
C ASP A 113 -14.54 -22.86 2.01
N THR A 114 -15.61 -23.61 2.30
CA THR A 114 -16.91 -23.05 2.67
C THR A 114 -16.81 -22.20 3.93
N VAL A 115 -16.18 -22.69 4.98
CA VAL A 115 -16.07 -21.98 6.27
C VAL A 115 -15.22 -20.71 6.12
N LEU A 116 -14.00 -20.81 5.56
CA LEU A 116 -13.10 -19.67 5.43
C LEU A 116 -13.67 -18.59 4.50
N MET A 117 -14.38 -18.98 3.42
CA MET A 117 -15.04 -18.00 2.55
C MET A 117 -16.25 -17.35 3.24
N ARG A 118 -17.01 -18.06 4.08
CA ARG A 118 -18.06 -17.44 4.91
C ARG A 118 -17.51 -16.43 5.91
N VAL A 119 -16.39 -16.76 6.56
CA VAL A 119 -15.69 -15.78 7.39
C VAL A 119 -15.27 -14.57 6.57
N SER A 120 -14.68 -14.78 5.39
CA SER A 120 -14.34 -13.71 4.45
C SER A 120 -15.56 -12.83 4.07
N ASP A 121 -16.73 -13.45 3.86
CA ASP A 121 -17.97 -12.75 3.51
C ASP A 121 -18.43 -11.82 4.66
N VAL A 122 -18.30 -12.25 5.91
CA VAL A 122 -18.62 -11.43 7.09
C VAL A 122 -17.74 -10.16 7.15
N PHE A 123 -16.43 -10.30 6.92
CA PHE A 123 -15.53 -9.14 6.89
C PHE A 123 -15.88 -8.15 5.78
N LEU A 124 -16.27 -8.66 4.60
CA LEU A 124 -16.61 -7.81 3.45
C LEU A 124 -18.02 -7.19 3.54
N ALA A 125 -18.86 -7.65 4.45
CA ALA A 125 -20.20 -7.08 4.67
C ALA A 125 -20.15 -5.78 5.48
N VAL A 126 -19.05 -5.51 6.20
CA VAL A 126 -18.87 -4.31 7.01
C VAL A 126 -18.04 -3.28 6.24
N PRO A 127 -18.39 -1.97 6.27
CA PRO A 127 -17.53 -0.94 5.70
C PRO A 127 -16.13 -0.97 6.32
N GLY A 128 -15.09 -1.21 5.48
CA GLY A 128 -13.74 -1.53 5.94
C GLY A 128 -13.15 -0.52 6.92
N LEU A 129 -13.23 0.78 6.59
CA LEU A 129 -12.70 1.84 7.45
C LEU A 129 -13.42 1.91 8.81
N VAL A 130 -14.75 1.68 8.83
CA VAL A 130 -15.53 1.69 10.09
C VAL A 130 -15.12 0.54 11.00
N PHE A 131 -14.94 -0.66 10.43
CA PHE A 131 -14.44 -1.81 11.19
C PHE A 131 -13.02 -1.57 11.71
N ALA A 132 -12.11 -1.08 10.85
CA ALA A 132 -10.74 -0.78 11.24
C ALA A 132 -10.68 0.28 12.36
N LEU A 133 -11.56 1.32 12.30
CA LEU A 133 -11.67 2.34 13.33
C LEU A 133 -12.08 1.72 14.69
N ALA A 134 -13.10 0.86 14.68
CA ALA A 134 -13.57 0.20 15.89
C ALA A 134 -12.47 -0.70 16.51
N VAL A 135 -11.82 -1.54 15.69
CA VAL A 135 -10.75 -2.44 16.15
C VAL A 135 -9.54 -1.66 16.64
N ALA A 136 -9.06 -0.68 15.89
CA ALA A 136 -7.92 0.15 16.31
C ALA A 136 -8.23 0.94 17.59
N GLY A 137 -9.47 1.41 17.75
CA GLY A 137 -9.94 2.09 18.96
C GLY A 137 -9.91 1.18 20.18
N VAL A 138 -10.44 -0.05 20.08
CA VAL A 138 -10.40 -1.06 21.16
C VAL A 138 -8.96 -1.45 21.52
N LEU A 139 -8.05 -1.52 20.54
CA LEU A 139 -6.64 -1.82 20.76
C LEU A 139 -5.84 -0.63 21.35
N GLY A 140 -6.48 0.54 21.57
CA GLY A 140 -5.85 1.71 22.19
C GLY A 140 -5.06 2.59 21.22
N GLY A 141 -5.31 2.49 19.92
CA GLY A 141 -4.67 3.28 18.88
C GLY A 141 -3.17 2.96 18.73
N GLY A 142 -2.50 3.79 17.95
CA GLY A 142 -1.09 3.60 17.60
C GLY A 142 -0.92 2.94 16.22
N LEU A 143 0.19 3.25 15.56
CA LEU A 143 0.45 2.85 14.18
C LEU A 143 0.41 1.33 13.98
N GLN A 144 0.94 0.56 14.92
CA GLN A 144 0.92 -0.91 14.87
C GLN A 144 -0.52 -1.44 14.95
N ASN A 145 -1.34 -0.89 15.86
CA ASN A 145 -2.73 -1.29 16.02
C ASN A 145 -3.59 -0.89 14.81
N ALA A 146 -3.29 0.24 14.17
CA ALA A 146 -3.90 0.64 12.91
C ALA A 146 -3.58 -0.36 11.77
N ILE A 147 -2.31 -0.81 11.67
CA ILE A 147 -1.91 -1.85 10.71
C ILE A 147 -2.64 -3.17 10.98
N ILE A 148 -2.71 -3.61 12.24
CA ILE A 148 -3.43 -4.83 12.62
C ILE A 148 -4.91 -4.75 12.26
N ALA A 149 -5.55 -3.62 12.57
CA ALA A 149 -6.97 -3.39 12.29
C ALA A 149 -7.27 -3.42 10.78
N LEU A 150 -6.46 -2.74 9.96
CA LEU A 150 -6.60 -2.76 8.51
C LEU A 150 -6.25 -4.14 7.93
N ALA A 151 -5.25 -4.83 8.46
CA ALA A 151 -4.90 -6.17 8.02
C ALA A 151 -6.04 -7.16 8.29
N ALA A 152 -6.70 -7.06 9.43
CA ALA A 152 -7.82 -7.92 9.81
C ALA A 152 -9.00 -7.83 8.84
N ILE A 153 -9.24 -6.69 8.20
CA ILE A 153 -10.37 -6.48 7.29
C ILE A 153 -10.00 -6.62 5.80
N SER A 154 -8.74 -6.45 5.42
CA SER A 154 -8.34 -6.32 4.02
C SER A 154 -7.86 -7.64 3.37
N TRP A 155 -7.48 -8.66 4.16
CA TRP A 155 -7.02 -9.96 3.66
C TRP A 155 -8.06 -10.71 2.78
N PRO A 156 -9.41 -10.58 2.98
CA PRO A 156 -10.40 -11.34 2.23
C PRO A 156 -10.36 -11.09 0.72
N LYS A 157 -10.04 -9.86 0.30
CA LYS A 157 -9.86 -9.51 -1.11
C LYS A 157 -8.80 -10.39 -1.77
N TYR A 158 -7.65 -10.53 -1.13
CA TYR A 158 -6.54 -11.35 -1.62
C TYR A 158 -6.86 -12.84 -1.57
N ALA A 159 -7.56 -13.28 -0.52
CA ALA A 159 -7.99 -14.67 -0.40
C ALA A 159 -8.90 -15.08 -1.56
N ARG A 160 -9.86 -14.24 -1.95
CA ARG A 160 -10.73 -14.51 -3.10
C ARG A 160 -9.96 -14.57 -4.43
N ILE A 161 -9.01 -13.66 -4.64
CA ILE A 161 -8.17 -13.65 -5.84
C ILE A 161 -7.31 -14.93 -5.89
N ALA A 162 -6.58 -15.22 -4.83
CA ALA A 162 -5.71 -16.40 -4.78
C ALA A 162 -6.51 -17.72 -4.89
N ARG A 163 -7.68 -17.80 -4.25
CA ARG A 163 -8.61 -18.94 -4.40
C ARG A 163 -9.05 -19.15 -5.83
N SER A 164 -9.53 -18.10 -6.49
CA SER A 164 -9.99 -18.15 -7.88
C SER A 164 -8.87 -18.61 -8.81
N GLN A 165 -7.68 -18.04 -8.67
CA GLN A 165 -6.51 -18.43 -9.45
C GLN A 165 -6.08 -19.88 -9.18
N THR A 166 -6.11 -20.32 -7.92
CA THR A 166 -5.76 -21.69 -7.52
C THR A 166 -6.72 -22.69 -8.14
N LEU A 167 -8.03 -22.41 -8.10
CA LEU A 167 -9.05 -23.27 -8.73
C LEU A 167 -8.82 -23.38 -10.25
N ALA A 168 -8.54 -22.24 -10.91
CA ALA A 168 -8.25 -22.25 -12.34
C ALA A 168 -7.03 -23.10 -12.70
N GLN A 169 -5.95 -23.03 -11.89
CA GLN A 169 -4.75 -23.85 -12.09
C GLN A 169 -5.00 -25.33 -11.82
N LYS A 170 -5.83 -25.66 -10.82
CA LYS A 170 -6.15 -27.03 -10.40
C LYS A 170 -6.79 -27.87 -11.50
N GLU A 171 -7.56 -27.23 -12.39
CA GLU A 171 -8.29 -27.90 -13.48
C GLU A 171 -7.48 -28.06 -14.77
N THR A 172 -6.26 -27.50 -14.83
CA THR A 172 -5.42 -27.58 -16.05
C THR A 172 -4.89 -28.99 -16.32
N GLN A 173 -4.67 -29.33 -17.59
CA GLN A 173 -4.15 -30.64 -17.98
C GLN A 173 -2.75 -30.92 -17.42
N TRP A 174 -1.89 -29.90 -17.40
CA TRP A 174 -0.55 -30.06 -16.85
C TRP A 174 -0.56 -30.33 -15.34
N MET A 175 -1.53 -29.75 -14.58
CA MET A 175 -1.69 -30.03 -13.16
C MET A 175 -2.15 -31.47 -12.90
N LYS A 176 -3.00 -32.02 -13.76
CA LYS A 176 -3.35 -33.45 -13.72
C LYS A 176 -2.12 -34.34 -13.90
N ALA A 177 -1.25 -34.02 -14.84
CA ALA A 177 0.03 -34.74 -15.05
C ALA A 177 0.95 -34.65 -13.83
N VAL A 178 1.10 -33.47 -13.20
CA VAL A 178 1.89 -33.30 -11.98
C VAL A 178 1.35 -34.14 -10.82
N ARG A 179 0.04 -34.27 -10.68
CA ARG A 179 -0.55 -35.16 -9.65
C ARG A 179 -0.26 -36.64 -9.94
N LEU A 180 -0.37 -37.06 -11.18
CA LEU A 180 -0.09 -38.43 -11.58
C LEU A 180 1.40 -38.81 -11.40
N SER A 181 2.33 -37.84 -11.42
CA SER A 181 3.74 -38.07 -11.11
C SER A 181 4.04 -38.31 -9.62
N GLY A 182 3.00 -38.36 -8.76
CA GLY A 182 3.17 -38.64 -7.33
C GLY A 182 3.72 -37.47 -6.50
N SER A 183 3.69 -36.26 -7.04
CA SER A 183 4.15 -35.06 -6.29
C SER A 183 3.26 -34.76 -5.09
N GLY A 184 3.85 -34.59 -3.91
CA GLY A 184 3.14 -34.26 -2.68
C GLY A 184 2.52 -32.85 -2.72
N THR A 185 1.43 -32.66 -1.99
CA THR A 185 0.63 -31.39 -1.93
C THR A 185 1.46 -30.15 -1.70
N GLY A 186 2.36 -30.16 -0.71
CA GLY A 186 3.21 -29.02 -0.39
C GLY A 186 4.12 -28.63 -1.56
N LYS A 187 4.71 -29.61 -2.25
CA LYS A 187 5.54 -29.39 -3.44
C LYS A 187 4.72 -28.81 -4.60
N ILE A 188 3.48 -29.29 -4.78
CA ILE A 188 2.59 -28.77 -5.81
C ILE A 188 2.25 -27.30 -5.53
N ILE A 189 1.88 -26.97 -4.29
CA ILE A 189 1.54 -25.59 -3.92
C ILE A 189 2.73 -24.67 -4.12
N LEU A 190 3.90 -25.00 -3.55
CA LEU A 190 5.06 -24.10 -3.54
C LEU A 190 5.75 -23.97 -4.90
N LYS A 191 5.85 -25.08 -5.67
CA LYS A 191 6.59 -25.09 -6.95
C LYS A 191 5.72 -24.86 -8.18
N HIS A 192 4.41 -25.11 -8.06
CA HIS A 192 3.55 -25.08 -9.24
C HIS A 192 2.39 -24.08 -9.11
N ILE A 193 1.69 -24.01 -7.98
CA ILE A 193 0.55 -23.08 -7.84
C ILE A 193 1.04 -21.67 -7.56
N LEU A 194 1.79 -21.45 -6.47
CA LEU A 194 2.23 -20.12 -6.06
C LEU A 194 2.94 -19.35 -7.18
N PRO A 195 3.93 -19.90 -7.90
CA PRO A 195 4.60 -19.17 -8.98
C PRO A 195 3.66 -18.77 -10.13
N ASN A 196 2.61 -19.55 -10.37
CA ASN A 196 1.66 -19.26 -11.44
C ASN A 196 0.58 -18.23 -11.07
N ILE A 197 0.23 -18.12 -9.78
CA ILE A 197 -0.77 -17.16 -9.30
C ILE A 197 -0.18 -15.86 -8.78
N ILE A 198 1.13 -15.81 -8.51
CA ILE A 198 1.77 -14.66 -7.89
C ILE A 198 1.67 -13.38 -8.75
N GLY A 199 1.66 -13.51 -10.08
CA GLY A 199 1.55 -12.37 -10.99
C GLY A 199 0.29 -11.55 -10.73
N PRO A 200 -0.92 -12.09 -10.88
CA PRO A 200 -2.17 -11.39 -10.57
C PRO A 200 -2.26 -10.87 -9.14
N VAL A 201 -1.71 -11.61 -8.16
CA VAL A 201 -1.69 -11.19 -6.76
C VAL A 201 -0.80 -9.95 -6.58
N LEU A 202 0.41 -9.96 -7.13
CA LEU A 202 1.34 -8.81 -7.03
C LEU A 202 0.80 -7.58 -7.76
N VAL A 203 0.18 -7.75 -8.93
CA VAL A 203 -0.48 -6.62 -9.64
C VAL A 203 -1.53 -5.97 -8.74
N THR A 204 -2.36 -6.79 -8.06
CA THR A 204 -3.35 -6.26 -7.11
C THR A 204 -2.68 -5.56 -5.93
N ALA A 205 -1.61 -6.15 -5.37
CA ALA A 205 -0.87 -5.55 -4.26
C ALA A 205 -0.29 -4.18 -4.62
N MET A 206 0.28 -4.03 -5.83
CA MET A 206 0.82 -2.76 -6.29
C MET A 206 -0.25 -1.69 -6.45
N LEU A 207 -1.44 -2.05 -6.96
CA LEU A 207 -2.59 -1.16 -7.06
C LEU A 207 -3.13 -0.75 -5.68
N ASP A 208 -3.00 -1.61 -4.68
CA ASP A 208 -3.53 -1.36 -3.34
C ASP A 208 -2.61 -0.49 -2.46
N ILE A 209 -1.33 -0.29 -2.83
CA ILE A 209 -0.42 0.53 -2.00
C ILE A 209 -1.01 1.93 -1.76
N GLY A 210 -1.48 2.59 -2.82
CA GLY A 210 -2.09 3.92 -2.70
C GLY A 210 -3.36 3.92 -1.86
N THR A 211 -4.24 2.92 -2.04
CA THR A 211 -5.47 2.78 -1.25
C THR A 211 -5.17 2.55 0.22
N MET A 212 -4.27 1.62 0.54
CA MET A 212 -3.88 1.32 1.93
C MET A 212 -3.16 2.50 2.59
N MET A 213 -2.38 3.28 1.84
CA MET A 213 -1.78 4.52 2.34
C MET A 213 -2.86 5.53 2.74
N MET A 214 -3.90 5.70 1.93
CA MET A 214 -5.02 6.60 2.25
C MET A 214 -5.82 6.11 3.46
N GLU A 215 -6.10 4.81 3.56
CA GLU A 215 -6.83 4.24 4.70
C GLU A 215 -6.03 4.34 5.99
N LEU A 216 -4.73 4.08 5.96
CA LEU A 216 -3.84 4.22 7.12
C LEU A 216 -3.73 5.70 7.55
N ALA A 217 -3.58 6.62 6.58
CA ALA A 217 -3.56 8.05 6.85
C ALA A 217 -4.90 8.54 7.41
N ALA A 218 -6.04 8.01 6.95
CA ALA A 218 -7.36 8.34 7.48
C ALA A 218 -7.52 7.88 8.95
N LEU A 219 -7.10 6.66 9.31
CA LEU A 219 -7.08 6.19 10.69
C LEU A 219 -6.16 7.05 11.57
N SER A 220 -4.98 7.39 11.06
CA SER A 220 -4.04 8.27 11.74
C SER A 220 -4.61 9.68 11.94
N PHE A 221 -5.30 10.23 10.93
CA PHE A 221 -5.99 11.51 11.01
C PHE A 221 -7.12 11.52 12.05
N LEU A 222 -7.79 10.39 12.25
CA LEU A 222 -8.80 10.21 13.30
C LEU A 222 -8.19 9.97 14.70
N GLY A 223 -6.85 10.05 14.84
CA GLY A 223 -6.15 9.97 16.13
C GLY A 223 -5.76 8.54 16.53
N LEU A 224 -5.91 7.56 15.65
CA LEU A 224 -5.55 6.16 15.91
C LEU A 224 -4.20 5.74 15.28
N GLY A 225 -3.46 6.70 14.70
CA GLY A 225 -2.15 6.50 14.10
C GLY A 225 -0.97 6.61 15.08
N ALA A 226 0.17 7.04 14.54
CA ALA A 226 1.38 7.21 15.33
C ALA A 226 1.18 8.22 16.46
N LYS A 227 1.71 7.87 17.65
CA LYS A 227 1.66 8.75 18.81
C LYS A 227 2.85 9.73 18.80
N PRO A 228 2.67 10.98 19.26
CA PRO A 228 3.78 11.91 19.43
C PRO A 228 4.92 11.26 20.27
N PRO A 229 6.19 11.61 20.00
CA PRO A 229 6.68 12.64 19.07
C PRO A 229 6.90 12.17 17.62
N ILE A 230 6.63 10.90 17.31
CA ILE A 230 6.94 10.26 16.02
C ILE A 230 6.23 11.02 14.88
N PRO A 231 6.97 11.55 13.88
CA PRO A 231 6.36 12.13 12.70
C PRO A 231 5.76 11.01 11.83
N GLU A 232 4.48 11.14 11.48
CA GLU A 232 3.74 10.34 10.53
C GLU A 232 2.71 11.26 9.88
N TRP A 233 2.57 11.21 8.57
CA TRP A 233 1.84 12.24 7.82
C TRP A 233 0.37 12.40 8.22
N GLY A 234 -0.34 11.28 8.45
CA GLY A 234 -1.74 11.33 8.86
C GLY A 234 -1.91 11.89 10.28
N SER A 235 -1.07 11.49 11.23
CA SER A 235 -1.10 12.02 12.60
C SER A 235 -0.64 13.48 12.66
N MET A 236 0.33 13.90 11.81
CA MET A 236 0.72 15.30 11.68
C MET A 236 -0.46 16.18 11.23
N MET A 237 -1.27 15.71 10.27
CA MET A 237 -2.49 16.40 9.85
C MET A 237 -3.53 16.44 10.97
N SER A 238 -3.72 15.36 11.70
CA SER A 238 -4.63 15.28 12.84
C SER A 238 -4.31 16.31 13.92
N ASP A 239 -3.03 16.36 14.31
CA ASP A 239 -2.52 17.25 15.35
C ASP A 239 -2.69 18.74 15.03
N THR A 240 -2.79 19.06 13.74
CA THR A 240 -2.79 20.44 13.25
C THR A 240 -4.10 20.86 12.57
N ARG A 241 -5.13 20.00 12.58
CA ARG A 241 -6.44 20.29 11.96
C ARG A 241 -7.08 21.59 12.42
N SER A 242 -6.91 21.96 13.69
CA SER A 242 -7.43 23.21 14.24
C SER A 242 -6.70 24.45 13.72
N LEU A 243 -5.52 24.28 13.10
CA LEU A 243 -4.70 25.35 12.55
C LEU A 243 -4.91 25.55 11.05
N MET A 244 -5.82 24.80 10.41
CA MET A 244 -6.04 24.88 8.96
C MET A 244 -6.43 26.28 8.47
N THR A 245 -7.13 27.06 9.30
CA THR A 245 -7.56 28.42 8.95
C THR A 245 -6.50 29.49 9.24
N THR A 246 -5.66 29.26 10.25
CA THR A 246 -4.66 30.27 10.71
C THR A 246 -3.25 30.00 10.18
N SER A 247 -2.89 28.73 10.00
CA SER A 247 -1.56 28.31 9.58
C SER A 247 -1.65 27.09 8.64
N PRO A 248 -2.24 27.29 7.44
CA PRO A 248 -2.58 26.18 6.53
C PRO A 248 -1.38 25.34 6.09
N TRP A 249 -0.18 25.94 5.95
CA TRP A 249 1.04 25.25 5.55
C TRP A 249 1.38 24.06 6.46
N ILE A 250 1.05 24.14 7.76
CA ILE A 250 1.37 23.10 8.74
C ILE A 250 0.58 21.82 8.42
N THR A 251 -0.70 21.96 8.08
CA THR A 251 -1.59 20.81 7.80
C THR A 251 -1.48 20.32 6.36
N PHE A 252 -1.32 21.25 5.39
CA PHE A 252 -1.25 20.87 3.98
C PHE A 252 0.08 20.24 3.58
N SER A 253 1.20 20.56 4.23
CA SER A 253 2.51 19.99 3.89
C SER A 253 2.54 18.46 3.96
N PRO A 254 2.13 17.78 5.05
CA PRO A 254 2.05 16.32 5.07
C PRO A 254 0.94 15.78 4.14
N GLY A 255 -0.15 16.52 3.94
CA GLY A 255 -1.20 16.14 2.98
C GLY A 255 -0.71 16.07 1.54
N ILE A 256 0.11 17.05 1.12
CA ILE A 256 0.74 17.05 -0.20
C ILE A 256 1.71 15.87 -0.35
N ALA A 257 2.46 15.53 0.71
CA ALA A 257 3.35 14.38 0.69
C ALA A 257 2.59 13.06 0.52
N ILE A 258 1.46 12.89 1.22
CA ILE A 258 0.54 11.74 1.01
C ILE A 258 0.05 11.73 -0.45
N PHE A 259 -0.46 12.85 -0.94
CA PHE A 259 -1.01 12.95 -2.29
C PHE A 259 0.01 12.55 -3.37
N ILE A 260 1.24 13.09 -3.30
CA ILE A 260 2.32 12.76 -4.24
C ILE A 260 2.67 11.28 -4.17
N SER A 261 2.80 10.73 -2.96
CA SER A 261 3.14 9.32 -2.77
C SER A 261 2.06 8.39 -3.31
N VAL A 262 0.80 8.66 -3.00
CA VAL A 262 -0.37 7.91 -3.52
C VAL A 262 -0.42 7.98 -5.04
N MET A 263 -0.20 9.15 -5.62
CA MET A 263 -0.18 9.33 -7.07
C MET A 263 0.92 8.49 -7.73
N ILE A 264 2.13 8.50 -7.18
CA ILE A 264 3.26 7.72 -7.71
C ILE A 264 2.95 6.22 -7.65
N PHE A 265 2.49 5.71 -6.51
CA PHE A 265 2.20 4.29 -6.34
C PHE A 265 1.00 3.84 -7.19
N ASN A 266 -0.06 4.63 -7.32
CA ASN A 266 -1.20 4.32 -8.16
C ASN A 266 -0.80 4.26 -9.64
N LEU A 267 -0.05 5.27 -10.14
CA LEU A 267 0.42 5.29 -11.52
C LEU A 267 1.39 4.14 -11.81
N LEU A 268 2.23 3.76 -10.85
CA LEU A 268 3.07 2.57 -10.95
C LEU A 268 2.21 1.30 -11.06
N GLY A 269 1.23 1.14 -10.16
CA GLY A 269 0.33 -0.01 -10.15
C GLY A 269 -0.45 -0.17 -11.47
N ASP A 270 -1.02 0.91 -11.98
CA ASP A 270 -1.71 0.92 -13.28
C ASP A 270 -0.78 0.55 -14.42
N THR A 271 0.44 1.07 -14.42
CA THR A 271 1.43 0.77 -15.46
C THR A 271 1.90 -0.69 -15.39
N ILE A 272 2.09 -1.25 -14.20
CA ILE A 272 2.39 -2.67 -14.01
C ILE A 272 1.24 -3.54 -14.53
N ARG A 273 0.00 -3.17 -14.24
CA ARG A 273 -1.19 -3.85 -14.75
C ARG A 273 -1.23 -3.85 -16.28
N ASP A 274 -1.01 -2.67 -16.90
CA ASP A 274 -1.00 -2.52 -18.35
C ASP A 274 0.12 -3.36 -18.99
N TYR A 275 1.29 -3.41 -18.36
CA TYR A 275 2.44 -4.20 -18.83
C TYR A 275 2.20 -5.71 -18.68
N ALA A 276 1.50 -6.14 -17.64
CA ALA A 276 1.17 -7.53 -17.36
C ALA A 276 0.01 -8.06 -18.22
N ASP A 277 -0.83 -7.19 -18.81
CA ASP A 277 -1.97 -7.61 -19.62
C ASP A 277 -1.52 -8.26 -20.94
N PRO A 278 -1.85 -9.55 -21.20
CA PRO A 278 -1.52 -10.23 -22.44
C PRO A 278 -2.17 -9.59 -23.68
N LYS A 279 -3.30 -8.88 -23.53
CA LYS A 279 -4.00 -8.21 -24.64
C LYS A 279 -3.22 -7.00 -25.15
N SER A 280 -2.39 -6.41 -24.34
CA SER A 280 -1.50 -5.31 -24.76
C SER A 280 -0.33 -5.80 -25.64
N ARG A 281 -0.15 -7.12 -25.77
CA ARG A 281 0.89 -7.76 -26.58
C ARG A 281 0.45 -8.05 -28.03
N ARG A 282 -0.81 -7.86 -28.34
CA ARG A 282 -1.38 -7.96 -29.69
C ARG A 282 -1.65 -6.57 -30.26
#